data_5b0eb49ef6b41821bcece565f2b5909c
#
_entry.id   5b0eb49ef6b41821bcece565f2b5909c
#
_cell.length_a   1.000
_cell.length_b   1.000
_cell.length_c   1.000
_cell.angle_alpha   90.00
_cell.angle_beta   90.00
_cell.angle_gamma   90.00
#
_symmetry.space_group_name_H-M   'P 1'
#
loop_
_entity.id
_entity.type
_entity.pdbx_description
1 polymer ?
#
loop_
_entity_poly.entity_id
_entity_poly.type
_entity_poly.pdbx_seq_one_letter_code
_entity_poly.pdbx_strand_id
1 'polypeptide(L)'
;MYFRWMIVEICANSFESARAAQQGGADRIELCSELALGGITPSHGLLEKALSELTIPVFVLIRPRSGDFCYSDNEMDVMLKDIAFAKAIGVQGIVSGVLHPNHQIDIKKTALLVAASKEMSFTFHRAFDWTPNAKESIETLITLGVDRLLTSGQASSAVSGFEKIRELLEISSGRLGILPGGGINPDNVKAFKSAGCKEIHASASSFQTSLALSVDPTVVQKVPMHNTQSLDNHQLGTSDIKKIKALVKALQ
;
A
#
# COMPACT_ATOMS: atom_id res chain seq x y z
N MET A 1 25.84 11.29 -6.88
CA MET A 1 24.58 10.52 -6.87
C MET A 1 24.75 9.45 -5.81
N TYR A 2 24.16 9.60 -4.62
CA TYR A 2 24.26 8.60 -3.57
C TYR A 2 23.34 7.41 -3.94
N PHE A 3 23.91 6.25 -4.16
CA PHE A 3 23.15 5.02 -4.39
C PHE A 3 22.44 4.67 -3.07
N ARG A 4 21.13 4.90 -3.02
CA ARG A 4 20.29 4.40 -1.94
C ARG A 4 20.01 2.92 -2.20
N TRP A 5 20.45 2.06 -1.27
CA TRP A 5 20.33 0.61 -1.37
C TRP A 5 18.92 0.08 -1.06
N MET A 6 18.00 0.94 -0.63
CA MET A 6 16.66 0.55 -0.20
C MET A 6 15.62 1.44 -0.86
N ILE A 7 14.64 0.84 -1.52
CA ILE A 7 13.50 1.51 -2.15
C ILE A 7 12.52 1.99 -1.06
N VAL A 8 12.12 3.24 -1.14
CA VAL A 8 11.07 3.83 -0.30
C VAL A 8 9.80 3.96 -1.12
N GLU A 9 8.79 3.15 -0.78
CA GLU A 9 7.44 3.26 -1.29
C GLU A 9 6.58 4.03 -0.31
N ILE A 10 5.84 5.03 -0.80
CA ILE A 10 4.91 5.82 0.00
C ILE A 10 3.48 5.51 -0.43
N CYS A 11 2.63 5.14 0.54
CA CYS A 11 1.20 5.02 0.33
C CYS A 11 0.58 6.42 0.23
N ALA A 12 -0.06 6.71 -0.90
CA ALA A 12 -0.65 8.00 -1.20
C ALA A 12 -2.16 7.85 -1.48
N ASN A 13 -2.98 8.62 -0.77
CA ASN A 13 -4.44 8.57 -0.87
C ASN A 13 -5.06 9.79 -1.57
N SER A 14 -4.23 10.64 -2.15
CA SER A 14 -4.63 11.81 -2.92
C SER A 14 -3.50 12.22 -3.86
N PHE A 15 -3.79 13.10 -4.81
CA PHE A 15 -2.76 13.65 -5.68
C PHE A 15 -1.72 14.48 -4.91
N GLU A 16 -2.17 15.23 -3.89
CA GLU A 16 -1.30 16.00 -3.01
C GLU A 16 -0.33 15.10 -2.23
N SER A 17 -0.84 13.96 -1.71
CA SER A 17 0.00 12.93 -1.06
C SER A 17 1.02 12.34 -2.04
N ALA A 18 0.60 12.02 -3.26
CA ALA A 18 1.47 11.45 -4.29
C ALA A 18 2.57 12.44 -4.71
N ARG A 19 2.22 13.72 -4.91
CA ARG A 19 3.17 14.80 -5.19
C ARG A 19 4.15 15.04 -4.03
N ALA A 20 3.65 15.04 -2.79
CA ALA A 20 4.49 15.16 -1.59
C ALA A 20 5.47 13.98 -1.47
N ALA A 21 5.04 12.76 -1.83
CA ALA A 21 5.90 11.58 -1.85
C ALA A 21 7.07 11.78 -2.83
N GLN A 22 6.80 12.17 -4.06
CA GLN A 22 7.85 12.45 -5.04
C GLN A 22 8.79 13.57 -4.59
N GLN A 23 8.26 14.69 -4.10
CA GLN A 23 9.05 15.82 -3.60
C GLN A 23 9.85 15.48 -2.34
N GLY A 24 9.39 14.51 -1.58
CA GLY A 24 10.07 13.97 -0.40
C GLY A 24 11.22 13.02 -0.73
N GLY A 25 11.32 12.57 -1.98
CA GLY A 25 12.34 11.66 -2.47
C GLY A 25 11.96 10.19 -2.33
N ALA A 26 10.67 9.87 -2.35
CA ALA A 26 10.20 8.49 -2.53
C ALA A 26 10.65 7.94 -3.89
N ASP A 27 10.89 6.63 -3.95
CA ASP A 27 11.27 5.97 -5.21
C ASP A 27 10.05 5.46 -5.97
N ARG A 28 8.92 5.26 -5.28
CA ARG A 28 7.67 4.73 -5.81
C ARG A 28 6.51 5.15 -4.92
N ILE A 29 5.31 5.21 -5.45
CA ILE A 29 4.09 5.33 -4.65
C ILE A 29 3.20 4.10 -4.84
N GLU A 30 2.42 3.78 -3.79
CA GLU A 30 1.20 3.01 -3.89
C GLU A 30 0.01 3.97 -3.81
N LEU A 31 -0.73 4.13 -4.92
CA LEU A 31 -1.89 5.00 -4.98
C LEU A 31 -3.15 4.25 -4.55
N CYS A 32 -3.87 4.80 -3.60
CA CYS A 32 -5.14 4.28 -3.10
C CYS A 32 -6.14 5.42 -2.86
N SER A 33 -7.32 5.10 -2.38
CA SER A 33 -8.25 6.01 -1.71
C SER A 33 -8.60 5.48 -0.33
N GLU A 34 -9.21 6.28 0.53
CA GLU A 34 -9.74 5.87 1.84
C GLU A 34 -8.73 5.09 2.72
N LEU A 35 -7.55 5.66 2.92
CA LEU A 35 -6.46 5.02 3.70
C LEU A 35 -6.88 4.68 5.14
N ALA A 36 -7.82 5.43 5.73
CA ALA A 36 -8.39 5.15 7.05
C ALA A 36 -9.11 3.79 7.12
N LEU A 37 -9.61 3.29 5.98
CA LEU A 37 -10.23 1.97 5.83
C LEU A 37 -9.25 0.89 5.36
N GLY A 38 -7.96 1.19 5.37
CA GLY A 38 -6.91 0.32 4.85
C GLY A 38 -6.69 0.43 3.35
N GLY A 39 -7.27 1.44 2.71
CA GLY A 39 -7.18 1.71 1.27
C GLY A 39 -8.19 0.92 0.44
N ILE A 40 -8.69 1.54 -0.62
CA ILE A 40 -9.49 0.94 -1.69
C ILE A 40 -8.96 1.43 -3.04
N THR A 41 -9.41 0.83 -4.15
CA THR A 41 -9.05 1.26 -5.51
C THR A 41 -9.32 2.76 -5.69
N PRO A 42 -8.34 3.55 -6.18
CA PRO A 42 -8.54 4.97 -6.44
C PRO A 42 -9.40 5.17 -7.69
N SER A 43 -10.03 6.35 -7.80
CA SER A 43 -10.77 6.70 -9.01
C SER A 43 -9.85 6.76 -10.24
N HIS A 44 -10.42 6.48 -11.43
CA HIS A 44 -9.71 6.60 -12.71
C HIS A 44 -9.09 8.00 -12.88
N GLY A 45 -9.84 9.06 -12.54
CA GLY A 45 -9.34 10.44 -12.67
C GLY A 45 -8.13 10.74 -11.75
N LEU A 46 -8.12 10.17 -10.52
CA LEU A 46 -6.96 10.32 -9.64
C LEU A 46 -5.74 9.58 -10.22
N LEU A 47 -5.95 8.39 -10.78
CA LEU A 47 -4.89 7.58 -11.35
C LEU A 47 -4.29 8.23 -12.60
N GLU A 48 -5.12 8.70 -13.54
CA GLU A 48 -4.68 9.44 -14.75
C GLU A 48 -3.91 10.71 -14.38
N LYS A 49 -4.42 11.50 -13.41
CA LYS A 49 -3.73 12.69 -12.94
C LYS A 49 -2.37 12.37 -12.33
N ALA A 50 -2.28 11.34 -11.51
CA ALA A 50 -1.01 10.93 -10.92
C ALA A 50 0.01 10.52 -12.00
N LEU A 51 -0.40 9.72 -12.97
CA LEU A 51 0.48 9.27 -14.07
C LEU A 51 0.92 10.41 -14.99
N SER A 52 0.08 11.43 -15.21
CA SER A 52 0.42 12.56 -16.08
C SER A 52 1.42 13.53 -15.45
N GLU A 53 1.51 13.61 -14.13
CA GLU A 53 2.31 14.62 -13.42
C GLU A 53 3.48 14.06 -12.61
N LEU A 54 3.46 12.77 -12.28
CA LEU A 54 4.55 12.15 -11.54
C LEU A 54 5.58 11.51 -12.48
N THR A 55 6.83 11.53 -12.04
CA THR A 55 7.95 10.91 -12.77
C THR A 55 8.46 9.64 -12.08
N ILE A 56 7.99 9.36 -10.86
CA ILE A 56 8.29 8.13 -10.13
C ILE A 56 7.24 7.07 -10.43
N PRO A 57 7.57 5.77 -10.37
CA PRO A 57 6.64 4.69 -10.59
C PRO A 57 5.38 4.79 -9.71
N VAL A 58 4.23 4.54 -10.33
CA VAL A 58 2.92 4.48 -9.68
C VAL A 58 2.46 3.03 -9.65
N PHE A 59 2.30 2.50 -8.44
CA PHE A 59 1.60 1.25 -8.20
C PHE A 59 0.18 1.58 -7.73
N VAL A 60 -0.80 0.77 -8.08
CA VAL A 60 -2.18 1.03 -7.74
C VAL A 60 -2.78 -0.11 -6.91
N LEU A 61 -3.45 0.27 -5.82
CA LEU A 61 -4.21 -0.68 -5.02
C LEU A 61 -5.49 -1.08 -5.77
N ILE A 62 -5.67 -2.37 -5.98
CA ILE A 62 -6.89 -2.97 -6.50
C ILE A 62 -7.61 -3.69 -5.37
N ARG A 63 -8.56 -3.01 -4.77
CA ARG A 63 -9.40 -3.48 -3.66
C ARG A 63 -10.77 -2.82 -3.79
N PRO A 64 -11.81 -3.55 -4.21
CA PRO A 64 -13.10 -2.97 -4.60
C PRO A 64 -13.91 -2.42 -3.43
N ARG A 65 -13.63 -2.86 -2.21
CA ARG A 65 -14.30 -2.43 -0.97
C ARG A 65 -13.43 -2.61 0.26
N SER A 66 -13.81 -1.96 1.35
CA SER A 66 -13.30 -2.23 2.69
C SER A 66 -13.79 -3.58 3.25
N GLY A 67 -13.36 -3.94 4.45
CA GLY A 67 -13.68 -5.21 5.11
C GLY A 67 -12.64 -6.29 4.81
N ASP A 68 -13.10 -7.51 4.63
CA ASP A 68 -12.27 -8.68 4.37
C ASP A 68 -11.66 -8.72 2.96
N PHE A 69 -11.00 -9.82 2.63
CA PHE A 69 -10.35 -10.05 1.34
C PHE A 69 -10.95 -11.25 0.59
N CYS A 70 -12.19 -11.64 0.94
CA CYS A 70 -12.92 -12.72 0.30
C CYS A 70 -13.90 -12.13 -0.70
N TYR A 71 -13.57 -12.14 -1.97
CA TYR A 71 -14.35 -11.48 -3.01
C TYR A 71 -15.26 -12.45 -3.76
N SER A 72 -16.47 -12.00 -4.09
CA SER A 72 -17.40 -12.68 -5.00
C SER A 72 -16.88 -12.64 -6.44
N ASP A 73 -17.49 -13.40 -7.34
CA ASP A 73 -17.11 -13.39 -8.76
C ASP A 73 -17.42 -12.03 -9.41
N ASN A 74 -18.47 -11.33 -8.98
CA ASN A 74 -18.76 -9.98 -9.45
C ASN A 74 -17.70 -8.96 -9.00
N GLU A 75 -17.22 -9.06 -7.75
CA GLU A 75 -16.13 -8.22 -7.26
C GLU A 75 -14.83 -8.52 -8.00
N MET A 76 -14.56 -9.80 -8.30
CA MET A 76 -13.41 -10.18 -9.12
C MET A 76 -13.48 -9.62 -10.55
N ASP A 77 -14.68 -9.57 -11.16
CA ASP A 77 -14.88 -8.94 -12.48
C ASP A 77 -14.56 -7.43 -12.44
N VAL A 78 -14.98 -6.74 -11.38
CA VAL A 78 -14.60 -5.33 -11.14
C VAL A 78 -13.09 -5.19 -11.02
N MET A 79 -12.44 -5.99 -10.17
CA MET A 79 -10.98 -5.94 -9.97
C MET A 79 -10.21 -6.18 -11.27
N LEU A 80 -10.62 -7.14 -12.10
CA LEU A 80 -10.00 -7.42 -13.39
C LEU A 80 -10.17 -6.26 -14.38
N LYS A 81 -11.31 -5.57 -14.38
CA LYS A 81 -11.54 -4.37 -15.20
C LYS A 81 -10.68 -3.21 -14.73
N ASP A 82 -10.54 -3.01 -13.42
CA ASP A 82 -9.65 -1.99 -12.85
C ASP A 82 -8.18 -2.26 -13.24
N ILE A 83 -7.72 -3.53 -13.20
CA ILE A 83 -6.38 -3.91 -13.66
C ILE A 83 -6.21 -3.64 -15.17
N ALA A 84 -7.21 -4.00 -15.99
CA ALA A 84 -7.15 -3.75 -17.44
C ALA A 84 -7.06 -2.25 -17.75
N PHE A 85 -7.82 -1.42 -17.04
CA PHE A 85 -7.74 0.03 -17.15
C PHE A 85 -6.35 0.55 -16.71
N ALA A 86 -5.87 0.14 -15.53
CA ALA A 86 -4.55 0.54 -15.02
C ALA A 86 -3.42 0.19 -16.00
N LYS A 87 -3.47 -1.00 -16.60
CA LYS A 87 -2.53 -1.44 -17.64
C LYS A 87 -2.59 -0.55 -18.88
N ALA A 88 -3.80 -0.25 -19.36
CA ALA A 88 -4.01 0.55 -20.57
C ALA A 88 -3.44 1.97 -20.46
N ILE A 89 -3.46 2.56 -19.25
CA ILE A 89 -2.93 3.91 -19.01
C ILE A 89 -1.47 3.92 -18.56
N GLY A 90 -0.80 2.76 -18.44
CA GLY A 90 0.63 2.66 -18.18
C GLY A 90 1.05 2.65 -16.72
N VAL A 91 0.23 2.12 -15.81
CA VAL A 91 0.61 1.86 -14.41
C VAL A 91 1.73 0.82 -14.36
N GLN A 92 2.71 0.99 -13.47
CA GLN A 92 3.87 0.14 -13.39
C GLN A 92 3.70 -1.06 -12.45
N GLY A 93 2.70 -1.04 -11.58
CA GLY A 93 2.46 -2.17 -10.66
C GLY A 93 1.06 -2.19 -10.06
N ILE A 94 0.64 -3.39 -9.72
CA ILE A 94 -0.64 -3.69 -9.09
C ILE A 94 -0.39 -4.16 -7.66
N VAL A 95 -1.20 -3.69 -6.73
CA VAL A 95 -1.21 -4.15 -5.33
C VAL A 95 -2.57 -4.74 -5.05
N SER A 96 -2.65 -6.02 -4.71
CA SER A 96 -3.92 -6.72 -4.44
C SER A 96 -3.69 -7.98 -3.61
N GLY A 97 -4.76 -8.71 -3.26
CA GLY A 97 -4.68 -10.00 -2.58
C GLY A 97 -6.05 -10.54 -2.25
N VAL A 98 -6.21 -11.85 -2.40
CA VAL A 98 -7.49 -12.55 -2.21
C VAL A 98 -7.30 -13.71 -1.25
N LEU A 99 -8.22 -13.84 -0.31
CA LEU A 99 -8.27 -14.93 0.66
C LEU A 99 -9.57 -15.72 0.52
N HIS A 100 -9.53 -16.97 0.95
CA HIS A 100 -10.71 -17.76 1.28
C HIS A 100 -11.29 -17.37 2.66
N PRO A 101 -12.54 -17.77 2.99
CA PRO A 101 -13.13 -17.53 4.30
C PRO A 101 -12.34 -18.12 5.48
N ASN A 102 -11.49 -19.12 5.24
CA ASN A 102 -10.57 -19.68 6.22
C ASN A 102 -9.22 -18.97 6.29
N HIS A 103 -9.12 -17.80 5.65
CA HIS A 103 -7.94 -16.95 5.56
C HIS A 103 -6.74 -17.56 4.78
N GLN A 104 -6.88 -18.71 4.15
CA GLN A 104 -5.87 -19.19 3.20
C GLN A 104 -5.90 -18.34 1.91
N ILE A 105 -4.78 -18.26 1.22
CA ILE A 105 -4.70 -17.55 -0.07
C ILE A 105 -5.63 -18.26 -1.08
N ASP A 106 -6.53 -17.51 -1.72
CA ASP A 106 -7.29 -18.02 -2.85
C ASP A 106 -6.37 -18.09 -4.08
N ILE A 107 -5.80 -19.30 -4.28
CA ILE A 107 -4.83 -19.55 -5.35
C ILE A 107 -5.43 -19.25 -6.72
N LYS A 108 -6.67 -19.65 -6.96
CA LYS A 108 -7.33 -19.47 -8.27
C LYS A 108 -7.55 -17.98 -8.58
N LYS A 109 -8.14 -17.25 -7.64
CA LYS A 109 -8.41 -15.82 -7.83
C LYS A 109 -7.12 -14.99 -7.85
N THR A 110 -6.14 -15.32 -7.01
CA THR A 110 -4.83 -14.64 -7.02
C THR A 110 -4.11 -14.89 -8.35
N ALA A 111 -4.13 -16.12 -8.89
CA ALA A 111 -3.54 -16.42 -10.19
C ALA A 111 -4.16 -15.61 -11.34
N LEU A 112 -5.49 -15.38 -11.30
CA LEU A 112 -6.18 -14.52 -12.28
C LEU A 112 -5.68 -13.07 -12.22
N LEU A 113 -5.51 -12.52 -11.01
CA LEU A 113 -5.00 -11.15 -10.84
C LEU A 113 -3.54 -11.03 -11.30
N VAL A 114 -2.68 -11.97 -10.93
CA VAL A 114 -1.27 -12.01 -11.38
C VAL A 114 -1.20 -12.10 -12.91
N ALA A 115 -1.99 -12.97 -13.53
CA ALA A 115 -2.04 -13.10 -14.99
C ALA A 115 -2.53 -11.83 -15.69
N ALA A 116 -3.57 -11.17 -15.15
CA ALA A 116 -4.06 -9.88 -15.67
C ALA A 116 -3.02 -8.76 -15.54
N SER A 117 -2.16 -8.83 -14.52
CA SER A 117 -1.09 -7.87 -14.25
C SER A 117 0.20 -8.14 -15.04
N LYS A 118 0.20 -9.09 -15.97
CA LYS A 118 1.38 -9.41 -16.79
C LYS A 118 1.95 -8.13 -17.44
N GLU A 119 3.28 -7.97 -17.38
CA GLU A 119 4.06 -6.80 -17.79
C GLU A 119 4.06 -5.64 -16.77
N MET A 120 3.25 -5.74 -15.70
CA MET A 120 3.33 -4.89 -14.51
C MET A 120 3.88 -5.72 -13.34
N SER A 121 4.44 -5.05 -12.35
CA SER A 121 4.80 -5.74 -11.09
C SER A 121 3.54 -6.05 -10.27
N PHE A 122 3.53 -7.22 -9.60
CA PHE A 122 2.44 -7.58 -8.70
C PHE A 122 2.92 -7.65 -7.24
N THR A 123 2.25 -6.91 -6.36
CA THR A 123 2.48 -6.95 -4.92
C THR A 123 1.27 -7.59 -4.23
N PHE A 124 1.48 -8.65 -3.46
CA PHE A 124 0.45 -9.16 -2.56
C PHE A 124 0.45 -8.32 -1.29
N HIS A 125 -0.68 -7.72 -0.97
CA HIS A 125 -0.81 -6.77 0.13
C HIS A 125 -0.99 -7.44 1.50
N ARG A 126 -1.27 -6.65 2.54
CA ARG A 126 -1.39 -7.09 3.94
C ARG A 126 -2.52 -8.09 4.24
N ALA A 127 -3.30 -8.53 3.25
CA ALA A 127 -4.14 -9.73 3.42
C ALA A 127 -3.31 -10.95 3.88
N PHE A 128 -2.02 -11.00 3.50
CA PHE A 128 -1.08 -11.99 4.02
C PHE A 128 -1.00 -12.01 5.55
N ASP A 129 -1.13 -10.86 6.20
CA ASP A 129 -1.04 -10.77 7.66
C ASP A 129 -2.20 -11.51 8.38
N TRP A 130 -3.24 -11.88 7.64
CA TRP A 130 -4.37 -12.67 8.14
C TRP A 130 -4.23 -14.18 7.89
N THR A 131 -3.23 -14.60 7.12
CA THR A 131 -3.08 -16.02 6.77
C THR A 131 -2.66 -16.85 7.99
N PRO A 132 -3.17 -18.10 8.14
CA PRO A 132 -2.89 -18.92 9.32
C PRO A 132 -1.46 -19.50 9.33
N ASN A 133 -0.84 -19.66 8.15
CA ASN A 133 0.49 -20.26 7.99
C ASN A 133 1.35 -19.42 7.05
N ALA A 134 2.22 -18.60 7.63
CA ALA A 134 3.09 -17.70 6.88
C ALA A 134 4.03 -18.43 5.90
N LYS A 135 4.59 -19.58 6.32
CA LYS A 135 5.53 -20.36 5.50
C LYS A 135 4.86 -20.97 4.28
N GLU A 136 3.70 -21.56 4.44
CA GLU A 136 2.90 -22.10 3.32
C GLU A 136 2.45 -20.97 2.39
N SER A 137 1.99 -19.87 2.98
CA SER A 137 1.51 -18.71 2.22
C SER A 137 2.59 -18.07 1.37
N ILE A 138 3.80 -17.88 1.90
CA ILE A 138 4.91 -17.29 1.11
C ILE A 138 5.34 -18.20 -0.04
N GLU A 139 5.41 -19.52 0.16
CA GLU A 139 5.73 -20.47 -0.92
C GLU A 139 4.62 -20.49 -1.98
N THR A 140 3.35 -20.36 -1.57
CA THR A 140 2.23 -20.20 -2.50
C THR A 140 2.39 -18.95 -3.36
N LEU A 141 2.71 -17.79 -2.77
CA LEU A 141 2.92 -16.55 -3.51
C LEU A 141 4.11 -16.63 -4.47
N ILE A 142 5.21 -17.27 -4.07
CA ILE A 142 6.37 -17.53 -4.93
C ILE A 142 5.95 -18.38 -6.14
N THR A 143 5.20 -19.46 -5.91
CA THR A 143 4.73 -20.35 -6.98
C THR A 143 3.80 -19.64 -7.95
N LEU A 144 3.00 -18.70 -7.47
CA LEU A 144 2.11 -17.88 -8.29
C LEU A 144 2.84 -16.79 -9.10
N GLY A 145 4.13 -16.57 -8.86
CA GLY A 145 4.91 -15.54 -9.55
C GLY A 145 4.64 -14.12 -9.06
N VAL A 146 4.30 -13.98 -7.80
CA VAL A 146 4.16 -12.67 -7.14
C VAL A 146 5.56 -12.05 -6.96
N ASP A 147 5.72 -10.77 -7.31
CA ASP A 147 7.03 -10.09 -7.22
C ASP A 147 7.36 -9.64 -5.81
N ARG A 148 6.35 -9.19 -5.05
CA ARG A 148 6.52 -8.60 -3.72
C ARG A 148 5.42 -9.00 -2.75
N LEU A 149 5.77 -9.04 -1.48
CA LEU A 149 4.87 -9.23 -0.34
C LEU A 149 4.94 -8.02 0.59
N LEU A 150 3.87 -7.25 0.67
CA LEU A 150 3.68 -6.21 1.67
C LEU A 150 3.13 -6.82 2.95
N THR A 151 3.87 -6.71 4.05
CA THR A 151 3.50 -7.34 5.33
C THR A 151 3.98 -6.52 6.54
N SER A 152 3.26 -6.63 7.64
CA SER A 152 3.73 -6.21 8.97
C SER A 152 4.29 -7.39 9.80
N GLY A 153 4.51 -8.56 9.17
CA GLY A 153 4.95 -9.76 9.88
C GLY A 153 3.84 -10.40 10.70
N GLN A 154 2.60 -10.35 10.21
CA GLN A 154 1.40 -10.87 10.89
C GLN A 154 1.17 -10.26 12.29
N ALA A 155 1.60 -9.01 12.48
CA ALA A 155 1.48 -8.28 13.74
C ALA A 155 0.82 -6.91 13.51
N SER A 156 0.51 -6.20 14.60
CA SER A 156 -0.11 -4.88 14.55
C SER A 156 0.77 -3.82 13.86
N SER A 157 2.09 -4.01 13.90
CA SER A 157 3.07 -3.16 13.22
C SER A 157 4.26 -3.98 12.72
N ALA A 158 5.00 -3.45 11.75
CA ALA A 158 6.23 -4.07 11.26
C ALA A 158 7.30 -4.21 12.37
N VAL A 159 7.33 -3.29 13.35
CA VAL A 159 8.23 -3.39 14.50
C VAL A 159 7.86 -4.58 15.38
N SER A 160 6.57 -4.76 15.69
CA SER A 160 6.10 -5.91 16.47
C SER A 160 6.27 -7.24 15.73
N GLY A 161 6.20 -7.22 14.39
CA GLY A 161 6.40 -8.39 13.54
C GLY A 161 7.82 -8.55 13.01
N PHE A 162 8.81 -7.84 13.55
CA PHE A 162 10.16 -7.77 12.99
C PHE A 162 10.83 -9.14 12.84
N GLU A 163 10.74 -10.00 13.86
CA GLU A 163 11.32 -11.35 13.80
C GLU A 163 10.63 -12.23 12.74
N LYS A 164 9.31 -12.09 12.58
CA LYS A 164 8.59 -12.78 11.50
C LYS A 164 9.02 -12.25 10.12
N ILE A 165 9.24 -10.95 9.96
CA ILE A 165 9.75 -10.37 8.71
C ILE A 165 11.15 -10.93 8.40
N ARG A 166 12.02 -11.11 9.39
CA ARG A 166 13.33 -11.76 9.21
C ARG A 166 13.18 -13.22 8.75
N GLU A 167 12.30 -13.99 9.39
CA GLU A 167 11.99 -15.35 8.97
C GLU A 167 11.48 -15.40 7.50
N LEU A 168 10.61 -14.47 7.12
CA LEU A 168 10.10 -14.38 5.74
C LEU A 168 11.21 -14.03 4.73
N LEU A 169 12.15 -13.16 5.09
CA LEU A 169 13.33 -12.87 4.25
C LEU A 169 14.18 -14.13 4.02
N GLU A 170 14.41 -14.92 5.06
CA GLU A 170 15.16 -16.16 4.97
C GLU A 170 14.42 -17.20 4.09
N ILE A 171 13.14 -17.42 4.33
CA ILE A 171 12.31 -18.34 3.54
C ILE A 171 12.25 -17.90 2.08
N SER A 172 12.03 -16.62 1.81
CA SER A 172 11.92 -16.11 0.43
C SER A 172 13.22 -16.29 -0.33
N SER A 173 14.34 -16.18 0.34
CA SER A 173 15.69 -16.34 -0.24
C SER A 173 15.88 -15.55 -1.55
N GLY A 174 15.26 -14.37 -1.62
CA GLY A 174 15.29 -13.49 -2.80
C GLY A 174 14.36 -13.89 -3.94
N ARG A 175 13.57 -14.96 -3.81
CA ARG A 175 12.56 -15.39 -4.80
C ARG A 175 11.32 -14.49 -4.82
N LEU A 176 11.06 -13.78 -3.70
CA LEU A 176 9.96 -12.85 -3.50
C LEU A 176 10.49 -11.65 -2.73
N GLY A 177 10.23 -10.44 -3.18
CA GLY A 177 10.59 -9.21 -2.45
C GLY A 177 9.75 -9.08 -1.18
N ILE A 178 10.40 -8.90 -0.03
CA ILE A 178 9.68 -8.59 1.22
C ILE A 178 9.67 -7.08 1.42
N LEU A 179 8.47 -6.51 1.50
CA LEU A 179 8.19 -5.09 1.65
C LEU A 179 7.56 -4.84 3.03
N PRO A 180 8.37 -4.56 4.07
CA PRO A 180 7.83 -4.24 5.39
C PRO A 180 6.97 -2.99 5.36
N GLY A 181 5.76 -3.07 5.95
CA GLY A 181 4.82 -1.96 6.08
C GLY A 181 4.01 -2.02 7.37
N GLY A 182 3.45 -0.89 7.76
CA GLY A 182 2.73 -0.76 9.04
C GLY A 182 3.61 -0.15 10.13
N GLY A 183 3.66 1.19 10.19
CA GLY A 183 4.39 1.94 11.20
C GLY A 183 5.88 2.16 10.93
N ILE A 184 6.34 1.99 9.68
CA ILE A 184 7.71 2.35 9.29
C ILE A 184 7.90 3.86 9.37
N ASN A 185 9.00 4.28 10.01
CA ASN A 185 9.34 5.68 10.23
C ASN A 185 10.88 5.86 10.34
N PRO A 186 11.40 7.10 10.44
CA PRO A 186 12.84 7.34 10.52
C PRO A 186 13.57 6.66 11.69
N ASP A 187 12.87 6.41 12.80
CA ASP A 187 13.49 5.87 14.02
C ASP A 187 13.71 4.35 13.92
N ASN A 188 12.86 3.65 13.15
CA ASN A 188 12.88 2.20 13.08
C ASN A 188 13.41 1.64 11.73
N VAL A 189 13.45 2.43 10.67
CA VAL A 189 13.78 1.95 9.32
C VAL A 189 15.18 1.33 9.20
N LYS A 190 16.15 1.79 10.01
CA LYS A 190 17.52 1.24 9.99
C LYS A 190 17.57 -0.23 10.39
N ALA A 191 16.71 -0.66 11.30
CA ALA A 191 16.65 -2.07 11.71
C ALA A 191 16.24 -2.96 10.51
N PHE A 192 15.26 -2.55 9.72
CA PHE A 192 14.83 -3.28 8.52
C PHE A 192 15.93 -3.29 7.45
N LYS A 193 16.65 -2.18 7.26
CA LYS A 193 17.82 -2.14 6.37
C LYS A 193 18.89 -3.15 6.82
N SER A 194 19.21 -3.17 8.10
CA SER A 194 20.21 -4.09 8.68
C SER A 194 19.77 -5.56 8.61
N ALA A 195 18.46 -5.82 8.63
CA ALA A 195 17.91 -7.17 8.43
C ALA A 195 17.98 -7.66 6.97
N GLY A 196 18.35 -6.78 6.02
CA GLY A 196 18.46 -7.14 4.60
C GLY A 196 17.24 -6.83 3.76
N CYS A 197 16.24 -6.11 4.29
CA CYS A 197 15.13 -5.61 3.50
C CYS A 197 15.65 -4.66 2.41
N LYS A 198 15.19 -4.84 1.17
CA LYS A 198 15.57 -4.00 0.04
C LYS A 198 14.55 -2.90 -0.26
N GLU A 199 13.38 -3.00 0.30
CA GLU A 199 12.25 -2.08 0.10
C GLU A 199 11.54 -1.84 1.43
N ILE A 200 10.88 -0.70 1.59
CA ILE A 200 9.98 -0.40 2.72
C ILE A 200 8.75 0.35 2.24
N HIS A 201 7.65 0.17 2.95
CA HIS A 201 6.39 0.85 2.72
C HIS A 201 5.99 1.70 3.92
N ALA A 202 5.66 2.97 3.68
CA ALA A 202 5.25 3.89 4.72
C ALA A 202 4.14 4.83 4.23
N SER A 203 3.24 5.26 5.12
CA SER A 203 2.29 6.34 4.80
C SER A 203 2.91 7.72 5.00
N ALA A 204 3.82 7.84 5.97
CA ALA A 204 4.44 9.12 6.36
C ALA A 204 3.42 10.25 6.50
N SER A 205 2.18 9.94 6.94
CA SER A 205 1.04 10.85 6.93
C SER A 205 1.05 11.81 8.11
N SER A 206 0.45 12.98 7.88
CA SER A 206 0.01 13.95 8.89
C SER A 206 -1.45 14.29 8.63
N PHE A 207 -2.17 14.63 9.68
CA PHE A 207 -3.52 15.18 9.52
C PHE A 207 -3.43 16.67 9.24
N GLN A 208 -4.13 17.12 8.21
CA GLN A 208 -4.29 18.52 7.89
C GLN A 208 -5.75 18.92 8.12
N THR A 209 -5.94 20.09 8.65
CA THR A 209 -7.27 20.68 8.77
C THR A 209 -7.86 20.93 7.39
N SER A 210 -9.08 20.48 7.13
CA SER A 210 -9.74 20.70 5.85
C SER A 210 -10.01 22.19 5.63
N LEU A 211 -10.11 22.62 4.37
CA LEU A 211 -10.46 23.99 4.00
C LEU A 211 -11.80 24.45 4.61
N ALA A 212 -12.69 23.50 4.92
CA ALA A 212 -13.98 23.78 5.54
C ALA A 212 -13.87 24.39 6.95
N LEU A 213 -12.74 24.23 7.66
CA LEU A 213 -12.52 24.88 8.98
C LEU A 213 -12.07 26.35 8.88
N SER A 214 -11.79 26.86 7.70
CA SER A 214 -11.53 28.28 7.48
C SER A 214 -12.82 29.14 7.47
N VAL A 215 -13.97 28.51 7.49
CA VAL A 215 -15.29 29.16 7.53
C VAL A 215 -15.74 29.28 8.99
N ASP A 216 -16.36 30.41 9.34
CA ASP A 216 -16.91 30.68 10.69
C ASP A 216 -17.76 29.49 11.17
N PRO A 217 -17.40 28.86 12.28
CA PRO A 217 -18.09 27.67 12.79
C PRO A 217 -19.57 27.90 13.13
N THR A 218 -20.02 29.14 13.23
CA THR A 218 -21.42 29.49 13.47
C THR A 218 -22.29 29.38 12.21
N VAL A 219 -21.67 29.31 11.02
CA VAL A 219 -22.36 29.30 9.72
C VAL A 219 -22.58 27.88 9.20
N VAL A 220 -21.86 26.87 9.71
CA VAL A 220 -21.92 25.51 9.18
C VAL A 220 -22.58 24.56 10.18
N GLN A 221 -23.77 24.08 9.84
CA GLN A 221 -24.43 23.00 10.57
C GLN A 221 -23.68 21.68 10.30
N LYS A 222 -23.02 21.15 11.33
CA LYS A 222 -22.25 19.89 11.23
C LYS A 222 -23.21 18.70 11.27
N VAL A 223 -23.60 18.18 10.10
CA VAL A 223 -24.32 16.91 10.01
C VAL A 223 -23.29 15.80 9.81
N PRO A 224 -23.22 14.80 10.72
CA PRO A 224 -22.31 13.67 10.53
C PRO A 224 -22.67 12.89 9.27
N MET A 225 -21.73 12.68 8.38
CA MET A 225 -21.92 11.93 7.14
C MET A 225 -21.75 10.40 7.35
N HIS A 226 -21.30 9.97 8.52
CA HIS A 226 -21.10 8.57 8.88
C HIS A 226 -21.29 8.35 10.38
N ASN A 227 -21.68 7.13 10.76
CA ASN A 227 -21.99 6.74 12.15
C ASN A 227 -20.76 6.31 12.98
N THR A 228 -19.54 6.49 12.49
CA THR A 228 -18.32 6.11 13.21
C THR A 228 -17.72 7.31 13.93
N GLN A 229 -17.60 7.22 15.25
CA GLN A 229 -16.98 8.26 16.11
C GLN A 229 -15.47 8.46 15.84
N SER A 230 -14.85 7.65 14.96
CA SER A 230 -13.40 7.64 14.73
C SER A 230 -12.93 8.48 13.54
N LEU A 231 -13.83 8.98 12.70
CA LEU A 231 -13.47 9.79 11.53
C LEU A 231 -13.91 11.25 11.75
N ASP A 232 -12.93 12.13 11.92
CA ASP A 232 -13.16 13.56 11.94
C ASP A 232 -13.27 14.07 10.50
N ASN A 233 -14.48 14.53 10.10
CA ASN A 233 -14.75 15.07 8.77
C ASN A 233 -13.90 16.33 8.43
N HIS A 234 -13.21 16.89 9.40
CA HIS A 234 -12.39 18.09 9.23
C HIS A 234 -10.88 17.79 9.15
N GLN A 235 -10.50 16.53 9.25
CA GLN A 235 -9.09 16.11 9.13
C GLN A 235 -8.87 15.31 7.87
N LEU A 236 -7.98 15.80 7.02
CA LEU A 236 -7.51 15.10 5.84
C LEU A 236 -6.14 14.51 6.14
N GLY A 237 -6.04 13.18 6.10
CA GLY A 237 -4.76 12.49 6.17
C GLY A 237 -4.02 12.64 4.85
N THR A 238 -2.90 13.34 4.83
CA THR A 238 -2.04 13.50 3.65
C THR A 238 -0.61 13.12 3.98
N SER A 239 0.15 12.64 2.99
CA SER A 239 1.57 12.36 3.16
C SER A 239 2.35 13.65 3.40
N ASP A 240 3.23 13.64 4.39
CA ASP A 240 3.99 14.81 4.84
C ASP A 240 5.41 14.76 4.26
N ILE A 241 5.73 15.74 3.43
CA ILE A 241 7.03 15.86 2.77
C ILE A 241 8.22 15.88 3.76
N LYS A 242 8.06 16.48 4.96
CA LYS A 242 9.12 16.54 5.96
C LYS A 242 9.40 15.15 6.55
N LYS A 243 8.33 14.38 6.85
CA LYS A 243 8.44 13.00 7.33
C LYS A 243 9.07 12.10 6.27
N ILE A 244 8.70 12.26 4.99
CA ILE A 244 9.28 11.49 3.89
C ILE A 244 10.77 11.81 3.74
N LYS A 245 11.14 13.10 3.72
CA LYS A 245 12.56 13.52 3.67
C LYS A 245 13.35 12.96 4.87
N ALA A 246 12.78 12.96 6.07
CA ALA A 246 13.42 12.39 7.24
C ALA A 246 13.63 10.87 7.10
N LEU A 247 12.61 10.15 6.58
CA LEU A 247 12.70 8.72 6.32
C LEU A 247 13.78 8.40 5.27
N VAL A 248 13.78 9.12 4.16
CA VAL A 248 14.79 8.99 3.10
C VAL A 248 16.19 9.27 3.62
N LYS A 249 16.37 10.34 4.43
CA LYS A 249 17.63 10.69 5.06
C LYS A 249 18.14 9.61 6.03
N ALA A 250 17.24 8.98 6.78
CA ALA A 250 17.61 7.91 7.71
C ALA A 250 18.18 6.66 7.01
N LEU A 251 17.99 6.51 5.69
CA LEU A 251 18.49 5.41 4.87
C LEU A 251 19.80 5.72 4.14
N GLN A 252 20.24 6.96 4.14
CA GLN A 252 21.55 7.39 3.62
C GLN A 252 22.65 7.04 4.60
#